data_4af34dacf060608a0808c56662f4aace
#
_entry.id   4af34dacf060608a0808c56662f4aace
#
_cell.length_a   1.000
_cell.length_b   1.000
_cell.length_c   1.000
_cell.angle_alpha   90.00
_cell.angle_beta   90.00
_cell.angle_gamma   90.00
#
_symmetry.space_group_name_H-M   'P 1'
#
loop_
_entity.id
_entity.type
_entity.pdbx_description
1 polymer ?
#
loop_
_entity_poly.entity_id
_entity_poly.type
_entity_poly.pdbx_seq_one_letter_code
_entity_poly.pdbx_strand_id
1 'polypeptide(L)'
;MLDKALSAVEKYNMLSPGAAVIAAVSGGADSMAMLLFLMKISERYSLSLTVAHVNHGLRGEEARRDEEYVRSFCEKNSLRFEVLHADVAALAKQSGETCEECGRRVRYEFFESIDKNAKIATAHTASDNAETMLFNLARGSSLKGLCGIPPVRGNIIRPLIFCTREDIEVFCRENSLNFVTDSTNLTLDYSRNKIRHIAVPALKEINSAFEENASHFSQNAALDEDFLECETESLLASAKKGGGFSCEALLSAHPAIRRRALLGAIKNVCPKSADFRTVNAVENILQGGGKIQLSPDIFAVSNGDIIRFGTSAKPGEEWSEDVEPECINGSVCHNGRVSICRVNKKVFFDTQKIHKDMLDYCIDCDRINGKVQVGSRRAGDKLTLAKRGCTKSLKKLFNEAHVPPESRCDVAVLRDESGVLWVEGFGADRRCRVGKNTENVLIIRREKQ
;
A
#
# COMPACT_ATOMS: atom_id res chain seq x y z
N MET A 1 -4.73 -33.98 21.86
CA MET A 1 -4.75 -33.44 20.48
C MET A 1 -6.18 -33.21 19.98
N LEU A 2 -7.08 -34.22 19.98
CA LEU A 2 -8.44 -34.11 19.42
C LEU A 2 -9.23 -32.91 19.97
N ASP A 3 -9.29 -32.75 21.29
CA ASP A 3 -10.05 -31.65 21.90
C ASP A 3 -9.49 -30.27 21.56
N LYS A 4 -8.15 -30.11 21.51
CA LYS A 4 -7.49 -28.87 21.10
C LYS A 4 -7.80 -28.53 19.64
N ALA A 5 -7.75 -29.51 18.74
CA ALA A 5 -8.09 -29.35 17.33
C ALA A 5 -9.56 -29.03 17.11
N LEU A 6 -10.46 -29.73 17.81
CA LEU A 6 -11.90 -29.48 17.75
C LEU A 6 -12.24 -28.07 18.28
N SER A 7 -11.63 -27.66 19.41
CA SER A 7 -11.76 -26.32 19.96
C SER A 7 -11.33 -25.24 18.94
N ALA A 8 -10.26 -25.47 18.19
CA ALA A 8 -9.84 -24.53 17.12
C ALA A 8 -10.88 -24.46 15.99
N VAL A 9 -11.40 -25.62 15.54
CA VAL A 9 -12.43 -25.69 14.49
C VAL A 9 -13.71 -24.95 14.92
N GLU A 10 -14.17 -25.15 16.13
CA GLU A 10 -15.37 -24.51 16.66
C GLU A 10 -15.18 -23.02 16.94
N LYS A 11 -14.10 -22.64 17.60
CA LYS A 11 -13.79 -21.24 17.95
C LYS A 11 -13.72 -20.33 16.72
N TYR A 12 -13.15 -20.84 15.62
CA TYR A 12 -12.94 -20.04 14.41
C TYR A 12 -13.90 -20.40 13.27
N ASN A 13 -14.96 -21.16 13.55
CA ASN A 13 -15.97 -21.58 12.56
C ASN A 13 -15.32 -22.09 11.25
N MET A 14 -14.28 -22.95 11.40
CA MET A 14 -13.48 -23.40 10.26
C MET A 14 -14.26 -24.26 9.28
N LEU A 15 -15.24 -25.03 9.76
CA LEU A 15 -16.02 -25.99 9.02
C LEU A 15 -17.52 -25.77 9.23
N SER A 16 -18.28 -25.85 8.17
CA SER A 16 -19.73 -25.91 8.17
C SER A 16 -20.21 -27.33 7.81
N PRO A 17 -21.42 -27.73 8.22
CA PRO A 17 -22.00 -28.99 7.80
C PRO A 17 -22.05 -29.10 6.26
N GLY A 18 -21.60 -30.24 5.70
CA GLY A 18 -21.52 -30.47 4.27
C GLY A 18 -20.34 -29.83 3.55
N ALA A 19 -19.37 -29.26 4.28
CA ALA A 19 -18.23 -28.60 3.67
C ALA A 19 -17.34 -29.56 2.88
N ALA A 20 -16.94 -29.13 1.67
CA ALA A 20 -15.84 -29.76 0.94
C ALA A 20 -14.50 -29.31 1.55
N VAL A 21 -13.61 -30.26 1.83
CA VAL A 21 -12.31 -30.01 2.45
C VAL A 21 -11.21 -30.68 1.65
N ILE A 22 -10.23 -29.92 1.24
CA ILE A 22 -8.97 -30.38 0.66
C ILE A 22 -7.94 -30.46 1.79
N ALA A 23 -7.55 -31.66 2.17
CA ALA A 23 -6.50 -31.90 3.15
C ALA A 23 -5.14 -31.88 2.46
N ALA A 24 -4.30 -30.88 2.75
CA ALA A 24 -2.93 -30.78 2.24
C ALA A 24 -2.02 -31.74 3.01
N VAL A 25 -1.63 -32.84 2.41
CA VAL A 25 -0.89 -33.93 3.09
C VAL A 25 0.47 -34.15 2.45
N SER A 26 1.54 -33.97 3.24
CA SER A 26 2.93 -34.20 2.82
C SER A 26 3.46 -35.60 3.14
N GLY A 27 2.76 -36.37 3.98
CA GLY A 27 3.22 -37.67 4.51
C GLY A 27 3.90 -37.56 5.90
N GLY A 28 4.27 -36.36 6.33
CA GLY A 28 4.85 -36.11 7.66
C GLY A 28 3.82 -36.19 8.80
N ALA A 29 4.29 -36.30 10.05
CA ALA A 29 3.48 -36.51 11.24
C ALA A 29 2.31 -35.54 11.36
N ASP A 30 2.58 -34.24 11.24
CA ASP A 30 1.56 -33.19 11.42
C ASP A 30 0.43 -33.33 10.38
N SER A 31 0.80 -33.56 9.11
CA SER A 31 -0.16 -33.68 8.00
C SER A 31 -1.00 -34.94 8.07
N MET A 32 -0.38 -36.05 8.50
CA MET A 32 -1.09 -37.34 8.69
C MET A 32 -2.02 -37.27 9.92
N ALA A 33 -1.57 -36.63 11.00
CA ALA A 33 -2.42 -36.41 12.18
C ALA A 33 -3.62 -35.51 11.85
N MET A 34 -3.43 -34.44 11.06
CA MET A 34 -4.51 -33.58 10.56
C MET A 34 -5.51 -34.39 9.72
N LEU A 35 -5.05 -35.22 8.79
CA LEU A 35 -5.91 -36.04 7.95
C LEU A 35 -6.75 -36.98 8.82
N LEU A 36 -6.13 -37.69 9.75
CA LEU A 36 -6.85 -38.59 10.64
C LEU A 36 -7.85 -37.85 11.56
N PHE A 37 -7.50 -36.66 12.02
CA PHE A 37 -8.44 -35.79 12.74
C PHE A 37 -9.66 -35.46 11.89
N LEU A 38 -9.45 -34.98 10.66
CA LEU A 38 -10.54 -34.64 9.72
C LEU A 38 -11.43 -35.85 9.43
N MET A 39 -10.86 -37.05 9.27
CA MET A 39 -11.61 -38.27 9.11
C MET A 39 -12.49 -38.58 10.34
N LYS A 40 -11.95 -38.42 11.54
CA LYS A 40 -12.70 -38.67 12.80
C LYS A 40 -13.89 -37.75 12.99
N ILE A 41 -13.80 -36.49 12.49
CA ILE A 41 -14.90 -35.52 12.59
C ILE A 41 -15.76 -35.45 11.33
N SER A 42 -15.39 -36.19 10.28
CA SER A 42 -16.05 -36.16 8.97
C SER A 42 -17.55 -36.50 9.05
N GLU A 43 -17.92 -37.52 9.83
CA GLU A 43 -19.31 -37.88 10.03
C GLU A 43 -20.11 -36.79 10.73
N ARG A 44 -19.54 -36.21 11.82
CA ARG A 44 -20.17 -35.14 12.60
C ARG A 44 -20.49 -33.91 11.76
N TYR A 45 -19.61 -33.53 10.83
CA TYR A 45 -19.76 -32.36 9.95
C TYR A 45 -20.22 -32.69 8.55
N SER A 46 -20.47 -33.97 8.22
CA SER A 46 -20.82 -34.44 6.85
C SER A 46 -19.82 -33.96 5.79
N LEU A 47 -18.50 -34.06 6.09
CA LEU A 47 -17.44 -33.49 5.24
C LEU A 47 -17.25 -34.34 3.97
N SER A 48 -17.00 -33.64 2.84
CA SER A 48 -16.45 -34.27 1.63
C SER A 48 -14.94 -34.06 1.62
N LEU A 49 -14.15 -35.09 1.95
CA LEU A 49 -12.69 -35.00 2.04
C LEU A 49 -12.01 -35.40 0.74
N THR A 50 -11.10 -34.56 0.27
CA THR A 50 -10.14 -34.84 -0.79
C THR A 50 -8.73 -34.65 -0.24
N VAL A 51 -7.86 -35.61 -0.40
CA VAL A 51 -6.46 -35.53 -0.02
C VAL A 51 -5.66 -34.99 -1.20
N ALA A 52 -4.90 -33.91 -0.97
CA ALA A 52 -4.03 -33.32 -1.97
C ALA A 52 -2.56 -33.42 -1.55
N HIS A 53 -1.75 -34.05 -2.39
CA HIS A 53 -0.32 -34.19 -2.22
C HIS A 53 0.45 -33.44 -3.31
N VAL A 54 1.54 -32.76 -2.95
CA VAL A 54 2.40 -32.09 -3.93
C VAL A 54 3.81 -32.66 -3.84
N ASN A 55 4.23 -33.31 -4.90
CA ASN A 55 5.58 -33.79 -5.08
C ASN A 55 6.40 -32.72 -5.81
N HIS A 56 7.28 -32.06 -5.08
CA HIS A 56 8.08 -30.92 -5.58
C HIS A 56 9.28 -31.32 -6.44
N GLY A 57 9.54 -32.62 -6.67
CA GLY A 57 10.62 -33.15 -7.48
C GLY A 57 12.04 -32.97 -6.86
N LEU A 58 12.15 -32.40 -5.66
CA LEU A 58 13.43 -31.99 -5.08
C LEU A 58 14.22 -33.15 -4.42
N ARG A 59 13.56 -34.32 -4.12
CA ARG A 59 14.14 -35.39 -3.30
C ARG A 59 14.14 -36.76 -3.94
N GLY A 60 13.88 -36.87 -5.24
CA GLY A 60 13.94 -38.13 -5.99
C GLY A 60 13.14 -39.27 -5.33
N GLU A 61 13.84 -40.32 -4.86
CA GLU A 61 13.27 -41.54 -4.27
C GLU A 61 12.50 -41.30 -2.95
N GLU A 62 12.96 -40.35 -2.11
CA GLU A 62 12.25 -40.04 -0.86
C GLU A 62 10.87 -39.43 -1.15
N ALA A 63 10.77 -38.53 -2.12
CA ALA A 63 9.49 -37.93 -2.50
C ALA A 63 8.52 -38.96 -3.10
N ARG A 64 9.01 -39.96 -3.82
CA ARG A 64 8.20 -41.08 -4.33
C ARG A 64 7.69 -41.95 -3.20
N ARG A 65 8.53 -42.30 -2.24
CA ARG A 65 8.15 -43.07 -1.04
C ARG A 65 7.07 -42.35 -0.24
N ASP A 66 7.20 -41.05 -0.05
CA ASP A 66 6.25 -40.22 0.69
C ASP A 66 4.90 -40.16 -0.03
N GLU A 67 4.89 -39.97 -1.33
CA GLU A 67 3.67 -40.04 -2.19
C GLU A 67 3.00 -41.39 -2.09
N GLU A 68 3.76 -42.52 -2.26
CA GLU A 68 3.21 -43.88 -2.22
C GLU A 68 2.62 -44.19 -0.85
N TYR A 69 3.25 -43.70 0.23
CA TYR A 69 2.71 -43.85 1.57
C TYR A 69 1.34 -43.16 1.72
N VAL A 70 1.21 -41.90 1.28
CA VAL A 70 -0.06 -41.16 1.33
C VAL A 70 -1.10 -41.82 0.43
N ARG A 71 -0.73 -42.23 -0.78
CA ARG A 71 -1.60 -42.93 -1.74
C ARG A 71 -2.19 -44.19 -1.13
N SER A 72 -1.34 -45.08 -0.61
CA SER A 72 -1.74 -46.34 0.02
C SER A 72 -2.65 -46.10 1.24
N PHE A 73 -2.37 -45.03 2.02
CA PHE A 73 -3.24 -44.65 3.13
C PHE A 73 -4.64 -44.24 2.64
N CYS A 74 -4.71 -43.45 1.56
CA CYS A 74 -5.97 -43.01 0.97
C CYS A 74 -6.77 -44.18 0.39
N GLU A 75 -6.14 -45.10 -0.33
CA GLU A 75 -6.78 -46.31 -0.89
C GLU A 75 -7.38 -47.16 0.22
N LYS A 76 -6.62 -47.41 1.29
CA LYS A 76 -7.08 -48.20 2.44
C LYS A 76 -8.31 -47.59 3.13
N ASN A 77 -8.41 -46.26 3.13
CA ASN A 77 -9.48 -45.53 3.79
C ASN A 77 -10.55 -44.98 2.85
N SER A 78 -10.53 -45.38 1.55
CA SER A 78 -11.48 -44.95 0.52
C SER A 78 -11.58 -43.42 0.37
N LEU A 79 -10.45 -42.74 0.50
CA LEU A 79 -10.37 -41.28 0.33
C LEU A 79 -9.98 -40.91 -1.09
N ARG A 80 -10.61 -39.86 -1.62
CA ARG A 80 -10.19 -39.27 -2.90
C ARG A 80 -8.77 -38.67 -2.74
N PHE A 81 -7.86 -39.06 -3.66
CA PHE A 81 -6.47 -38.66 -3.67
C PHE A 81 -6.12 -37.94 -4.97
N GLU A 82 -5.59 -36.74 -4.85
CA GLU A 82 -5.10 -35.91 -5.96
C GLU A 82 -3.62 -35.64 -5.74
N VAL A 83 -2.80 -35.75 -6.79
CA VAL A 83 -1.36 -35.51 -6.71
C VAL A 83 -0.91 -34.58 -7.83
N LEU A 84 -0.03 -33.62 -7.46
CA LEU A 84 0.69 -32.77 -8.40
C LEU A 84 2.18 -33.10 -8.37
N HIS A 85 2.75 -33.36 -9.54
CA HIS A 85 4.20 -33.42 -9.72
C HIS A 85 4.68 -32.08 -10.32
N ALA A 86 5.57 -31.37 -9.64
CA ALA A 86 6.08 -30.08 -10.09
C ALA A 86 7.60 -29.99 -9.88
N ASP A 87 8.33 -29.63 -10.92
CA ASP A 87 9.74 -29.25 -10.79
C ASP A 87 9.83 -27.80 -10.31
N VAL A 88 9.76 -27.64 -8.98
CA VAL A 88 9.77 -26.32 -8.35
C VAL A 88 11.10 -25.59 -8.59
N ALA A 89 12.22 -26.30 -8.72
CA ALA A 89 13.50 -25.66 -8.99
C ALA A 89 13.54 -25.02 -10.39
N ALA A 90 13.04 -25.71 -11.40
CA ALA A 90 12.93 -25.18 -12.75
C ALA A 90 11.94 -23.98 -12.82
N LEU A 91 10.78 -24.11 -12.18
CA LEU A 91 9.77 -23.06 -12.14
C LEU A 91 10.24 -21.80 -11.43
N ALA A 92 10.90 -21.93 -10.28
CA ALA A 92 11.48 -20.81 -9.51
C ALA A 92 12.52 -20.04 -10.34
N LYS A 93 13.35 -20.76 -11.09
CA LYS A 93 14.36 -20.18 -11.97
C LYS A 93 13.74 -19.38 -13.14
N GLN A 94 12.59 -19.85 -13.65
CA GLN A 94 11.87 -19.15 -14.73
C GLN A 94 11.18 -17.88 -14.24
N SER A 95 10.57 -17.92 -13.03
CA SER A 95 9.81 -16.80 -12.47
C SER A 95 10.67 -15.79 -11.68
N GLY A 96 11.93 -16.11 -11.38
CA GLY A 96 12.81 -15.29 -10.53
C GLY A 96 12.40 -15.29 -9.04
N GLU A 97 11.59 -16.26 -8.64
CA GLU A 97 11.15 -16.46 -7.24
C GLU A 97 12.16 -17.33 -6.50
N THR A 98 12.12 -17.31 -5.17
CA THR A 98 12.79 -18.34 -4.37
C THR A 98 12.07 -19.69 -4.52
N CYS A 99 12.78 -20.81 -4.32
CA CYS A 99 12.15 -22.14 -4.37
C CYS A 99 10.99 -22.27 -3.35
N GLU A 100 11.09 -21.62 -2.19
CA GLU A 100 10.05 -21.63 -1.16
C GLU A 100 8.79 -20.87 -1.63
N GLU A 101 8.95 -19.66 -2.18
CA GLU A 101 7.85 -18.86 -2.71
C GLU A 101 7.15 -19.54 -3.88
N CYS A 102 7.94 -20.05 -4.85
CA CYS A 102 7.43 -20.80 -5.99
C CYS A 102 6.68 -22.06 -5.55
N GLY A 103 7.27 -22.87 -4.66
CA GLY A 103 6.64 -24.09 -4.15
C GLY A 103 5.34 -23.80 -3.39
N ARG A 104 5.29 -22.66 -2.67
CA ARG A 104 4.07 -22.21 -2.01
C ARG A 104 3.00 -21.81 -3.03
N ARG A 105 3.32 -21.03 -4.04
CA ARG A 105 2.40 -20.60 -5.11
C ARG A 105 1.81 -21.80 -5.84
N VAL A 106 2.66 -22.69 -6.35
CA VAL A 106 2.28 -23.91 -7.08
C VAL A 106 1.33 -24.81 -6.25
N ARG A 107 1.59 -24.92 -4.94
CA ARG A 107 0.75 -25.68 -4.02
C ARG A 107 -0.66 -25.11 -3.92
N TYR A 108 -0.81 -23.80 -3.73
CA TYR A 108 -2.13 -23.19 -3.59
C TYR A 108 -2.89 -23.15 -4.92
N GLU A 109 -2.22 -22.88 -6.04
CA GLU A 109 -2.81 -22.97 -7.39
C GLU A 109 -3.37 -24.38 -7.65
N PHE A 110 -2.64 -25.42 -7.24
CA PHE A 110 -3.12 -26.79 -7.34
C PHE A 110 -4.35 -27.05 -6.47
N PHE A 111 -4.34 -26.64 -5.23
CA PHE A 111 -5.50 -26.84 -4.35
C PHE A 111 -6.75 -26.14 -4.89
N GLU A 112 -6.61 -24.91 -5.37
CA GLU A 112 -7.71 -24.16 -5.98
C GLU A 112 -8.20 -24.80 -7.30
N SER A 113 -7.34 -25.50 -8.02
CA SER A 113 -7.73 -26.22 -9.25
C SER A 113 -8.59 -27.44 -8.98
N ILE A 114 -8.48 -28.07 -7.81
CA ILE A 114 -9.30 -29.21 -7.39
C ILE A 114 -10.73 -28.76 -7.10
N ASP A 115 -10.90 -27.75 -6.25
CA ASP A 115 -12.19 -27.13 -5.94
C ASP A 115 -11.97 -25.73 -5.36
N LYS A 116 -12.40 -24.70 -6.07
CA LYS A 116 -12.27 -23.28 -5.66
C LYS A 116 -13.07 -22.92 -4.40
N ASN A 117 -14.13 -23.67 -4.12
CA ASN A 117 -15.03 -23.42 -3.01
C ASN A 117 -14.68 -24.24 -1.76
N ALA A 118 -13.81 -25.23 -1.89
CA ALA A 118 -13.42 -26.07 -0.77
C ALA A 118 -12.58 -25.32 0.27
N LYS A 119 -12.70 -25.74 1.52
CA LYS A 119 -11.76 -25.36 2.57
C LYS A 119 -10.44 -26.11 2.38
N ILE A 120 -9.33 -25.41 2.46
CA ILE A 120 -7.98 -25.99 2.36
C ILE A 120 -7.42 -26.16 3.77
N ALA A 121 -7.36 -27.39 4.26
CA ALA A 121 -6.79 -27.70 5.57
C ALA A 121 -5.27 -27.87 5.48
N THR A 122 -4.54 -27.15 6.30
CA THR A 122 -3.07 -27.23 6.42
C THR A 122 -2.66 -27.53 7.85
N ALA A 123 -1.62 -28.35 8.03
CA ALA A 123 -1.22 -28.93 9.30
C ALA A 123 -0.26 -28.03 10.14
N HIS A 124 -0.51 -26.72 10.17
CA HIS A 124 0.26 -25.84 11.04
C HIS A 124 -0.14 -26.01 12.51
N THR A 125 0.87 -26.07 13.37
CA THR A 125 0.74 -26.36 14.80
C THR A 125 1.04 -25.14 15.69
N ALA A 126 0.84 -25.26 17.00
CA ALA A 126 1.26 -24.26 17.98
C ALA A 126 2.79 -24.07 17.98
N SER A 127 3.53 -25.14 17.73
CA SER A 127 5.00 -25.06 17.60
C SER A 127 5.41 -24.22 16.38
N ASP A 128 4.78 -24.41 15.22
CA ASP A 128 5.02 -23.58 14.02
C ASP A 128 4.63 -22.11 14.27
N ASN A 129 3.57 -21.90 15.05
CA ASN A 129 3.14 -20.55 15.42
C ASN A 129 4.20 -19.85 16.28
N ALA A 130 4.70 -20.51 17.33
CA ALA A 130 5.77 -19.99 18.18
C ALA A 130 7.05 -19.69 17.39
N GLU A 131 7.46 -20.60 16.48
CA GLU A 131 8.60 -20.38 15.58
C GLU A 131 8.40 -19.13 14.71
N THR A 132 7.18 -18.95 14.17
CA THR A 132 6.84 -17.81 13.30
C THR A 132 6.85 -16.51 14.09
N MET A 133 6.35 -16.49 15.30
CA MET A 133 6.38 -15.32 16.19
C MET A 133 7.80 -14.89 16.51
N LEU A 134 8.66 -15.83 16.91
CA LEU A 134 10.09 -15.56 17.18
C LEU A 134 10.83 -15.07 15.94
N PHE A 135 10.56 -15.68 14.79
CA PHE A 135 11.14 -15.24 13.53
C PHE A 135 10.74 -13.81 13.16
N ASN A 136 9.46 -13.48 13.30
CA ASN A 136 8.95 -12.15 13.04
C ASN A 136 9.50 -11.12 14.03
N LEU A 137 9.60 -11.47 15.33
CA LEU A 137 10.21 -10.62 16.36
C LEU A 137 11.67 -10.31 16.02
N ALA A 138 12.45 -11.33 15.66
CA ALA A 138 13.86 -11.17 15.27
C ALA A 138 14.05 -10.28 14.02
N ARG A 139 13.03 -10.19 13.14
CA ARG A 139 13.01 -9.32 11.95
C ARG A 139 12.46 -7.92 12.21
N GLY A 140 12.06 -7.61 13.45
CA GLY A 140 11.53 -6.30 13.82
C GLY A 140 10.08 -6.07 13.37
N SER A 141 9.28 -7.12 13.29
CA SER A 141 7.86 -7.00 12.97
C SER A 141 7.07 -6.26 14.06
N SER A 142 6.00 -5.58 13.64
CA SER A 142 5.00 -4.98 14.53
C SER A 142 4.11 -6.06 15.19
N LEU A 143 3.12 -5.63 16.00
CA LEU A 143 2.13 -6.50 16.63
C LEU A 143 1.50 -7.51 15.63
N LYS A 144 1.17 -7.06 14.41
CA LYS A 144 0.64 -7.92 13.33
C LYS A 144 1.50 -9.16 13.06
N GLY A 145 2.83 -9.01 13.09
CA GLY A 145 3.74 -10.15 12.93
C GLY A 145 3.79 -11.06 14.14
N LEU A 146 3.54 -10.54 15.35
CA LEU A 146 3.50 -11.29 16.58
C LEU A 146 2.16 -12.02 16.80
N CYS A 147 1.12 -11.70 16.04
CA CYS A 147 -0.09 -12.52 15.96
C CYS A 147 0.17 -13.91 15.36
N GLY A 148 1.36 -14.14 14.80
CA GLY A 148 1.80 -15.44 14.29
C GLY A 148 1.02 -15.91 13.06
N ILE A 149 0.66 -17.20 13.07
CA ILE A 149 -0.05 -17.86 11.96
C ILE A 149 -1.56 -17.74 12.21
N PRO A 150 -2.34 -17.06 11.35
CA PRO A 150 -3.78 -16.95 11.55
C PRO A 150 -4.46 -18.32 11.43
N PRO A 151 -5.38 -18.67 12.34
CA PRO A 151 -6.12 -19.94 12.28
C PRO A 151 -6.93 -20.13 11.01
N VAL A 152 -7.48 -19.03 10.48
CA VAL A 152 -8.22 -18.99 9.21
C VAL A 152 -7.68 -17.85 8.35
N ARG A 153 -7.51 -18.07 7.05
CA ARG A 153 -7.17 -17.05 6.06
C ARG A 153 -7.87 -17.33 4.74
N GLY A 154 -8.98 -16.66 4.49
CA GLY A 154 -9.84 -16.96 3.34
C GLY A 154 -10.42 -18.37 3.42
N ASN A 155 -10.10 -19.22 2.46
CA ASN A 155 -10.50 -20.64 2.44
C ASN A 155 -9.52 -21.57 3.17
N ILE A 156 -8.35 -21.05 3.61
CA ILE A 156 -7.34 -21.86 4.32
C ILE A 156 -7.70 -21.96 5.80
N ILE A 157 -7.75 -23.19 6.32
CA ILE A 157 -8.00 -23.51 7.73
C ILE A 157 -6.84 -24.28 8.33
N ARG A 158 -6.63 -24.13 9.65
CA ARG A 158 -5.53 -24.76 10.40
C ARG A 158 -6.04 -25.43 11.65
N PRO A 159 -6.63 -26.62 11.53
CA PRO A 159 -7.26 -27.30 12.66
C PRO A 159 -6.29 -27.59 13.82
N LEU A 160 -4.99 -27.80 13.53
CA LEU A 160 -3.99 -28.15 14.52
C LEU A 160 -3.29 -26.96 15.17
N ILE A 161 -3.75 -25.72 14.93
CA ILE A 161 -3.05 -24.49 15.35
C ILE A 161 -2.85 -24.36 16.88
N PHE A 162 -3.66 -25.08 17.68
CA PHE A 162 -3.53 -25.16 19.15
C PHE A 162 -2.80 -26.40 19.66
N CYS A 163 -2.42 -27.32 18.76
CA CYS A 163 -1.72 -28.53 19.12
C CYS A 163 -0.21 -28.33 19.05
N THR A 164 0.52 -28.74 20.09
CA THR A 164 1.97 -28.78 20.07
C THR A 164 2.48 -29.99 19.29
N ARG A 165 3.77 -29.99 18.96
CA ARG A 165 4.40 -31.15 18.32
C ARG A 165 4.30 -32.41 19.20
N GLU A 166 4.40 -32.25 20.51
CA GLU A 166 4.24 -33.35 21.47
C GLU A 166 2.82 -33.92 21.44
N ASP A 167 1.78 -33.07 21.38
CA ASP A 167 0.39 -33.51 21.19
C ASP A 167 0.23 -34.37 19.92
N ILE A 168 0.90 -33.99 18.82
CA ILE A 168 0.86 -34.70 17.55
C ILE A 168 1.55 -36.08 17.66
N GLU A 169 2.75 -36.12 18.25
CA GLU A 169 3.51 -37.36 18.39
C GLU A 169 2.82 -38.37 19.30
N VAL A 170 2.19 -37.89 20.38
CA VAL A 170 1.34 -38.74 21.25
C VAL A 170 0.16 -39.28 20.45
N PHE A 171 -0.56 -38.43 19.73
CA PHE A 171 -1.71 -38.83 18.93
C PHE A 171 -1.36 -39.83 17.83
N CYS A 172 -0.25 -39.64 17.11
CA CYS A 172 0.22 -40.59 16.11
C CYS A 172 0.50 -41.96 16.73
N ARG A 173 1.14 -41.98 17.90
CA ARG A 173 1.48 -43.19 18.65
C ARG A 173 0.23 -43.97 19.11
N GLU A 174 -0.72 -43.26 19.71
CA GLU A 174 -1.99 -43.84 20.17
C GLU A 174 -2.85 -44.44 19.06
N ASN A 175 -2.77 -43.85 17.85
CA ASN A 175 -3.54 -44.33 16.69
C ASN A 175 -2.71 -45.25 15.76
N SER A 176 -1.51 -45.70 16.16
CA SER A 176 -0.61 -46.50 15.34
C SER A 176 -0.39 -45.92 13.95
N LEU A 177 -0.36 -44.57 13.86
CA LEU A 177 -0.21 -43.84 12.63
C LEU A 177 1.28 -43.75 12.28
N ASN A 178 1.70 -44.41 11.23
CA ASN A 178 3.03 -44.25 10.68
C ASN A 178 3.14 -42.90 9.97
N PHE A 179 4.32 -42.37 9.86
CA PHE A 179 4.62 -41.15 9.11
C PHE A 179 6.07 -41.16 8.63
N VAL A 180 6.32 -40.34 7.63
CA VAL A 180 7.68 -40.22 7.07
C VAL A 180 8.40 -39.07 7.77
N THR A 181 9.67 -39.30 8.14
CA THR A 181 10.52 -38.27 8.71
C THR A 181 11.31 -37.60 7.58
N ASP A 182 11.16 -36.28 7.46
CA ASP A 182 11.86 -35.47 6.47
C ASP A 182 13.29 -35.19 6.90
N SER A 183 14.27 -35.64 6.09
CA SER A 183 15.71 -35.47 6.34
C SER A 183 16.14 -33.99 6.35
N THR A 184 15.45 -33.09 5.64
CA THR A 184 15.77 -31.65 5.58
C THR A 184 15.43 -30.88 6.86
N ASN A 185 14.63 -31.46 7.76
CA ASN A 185 14.36 -30.89 9.07
C ASN A 185 15.56 -30.88 10.00
N LEU A 186 16.63 -31.61 9.66
CA LEU A 186 17.83 -31.75 10.49
C LEU A 186 18.94 -30.74 10.15
N THR A 187 18.84 -29.97 9.08
CA THR A 187 19.87 -29.01 8.68
C THR A 187 19.67 -27.65 9.35
N LEU A 188 20.75 -27.04 9.86
CA LEU A 188 20.73 -25.71 10.51
C LEU A 188 20.93 -24.55 9.52
N ASP A 189 20.95 -24.81 8.23
CA ASP A 189 21.24 -23.80 7.20
C ASP A 189 20.14 -22.73 7.07
N TYR A 190 18.92 -23.06 7.47
CA TYR A 190 17.78 -22.14 7.41
C TYR A 190 17.52 -21.48 8.77
N SER A 191 17.27 -20.19 8.77
CA SER A 191 16.97 -19.39 9.98
C SER A 191 15.84 -19.99 10.83
N ARG A 192 14.84 -20.60 10.19
CA ARG A 192 13.70 -21.22 10.86
C ARG A 192 14.12 -22.49 11.62
N ASN A 193 15.01 -23.28 11.04
CA ASN A 193 15.55 -24.46 11.72
C ASN A 193 16.39 -24.07 12.96
N LYS A 194 17.13 -22.94 12.91
CA LYS A 194 17.83 -22.43 14.10
C LYS A 194 16.85 -22.07 15.23
N ILE A 195 15.72 -21.44 14.91
CA ILE A 195 14.70 -21.14 15.91
C ILE A 195 14.13 -22.44 16.49
N ARG A 196 13.78 -23.42 15.65
CA ARG A 196 13.23 -24.71 16.04
C ARG A 196 14.16 -25.52 16.94
N HIS A 197 15.45 -25.58 16.60
CA HIS A 197 16.41 -26.49 17.26
C HIS A 197 17.23 -25.82 18.36
N ILE A 198 17.26 -24.48 18.44
CA ILE A 198 18.06 -23.75 19.43
C ILE A 198 17.17 -22.86 20.30
N ALA A 199 16.41 -21.92 19.70
CA ALA A 199 15.71 -20.90 20.47
C ALA A 199 14.49 -21.48 21.21
N VAL A 200 13.65 -22.27 20.54
CA VAL A 200 12.47 -22.88 21.18
C VAL A 200 12.85 -23.83 22.30
N PRO A 201 13.82 -24.75 22.15
CA PRO A 201 14.29 -25.59 23.26
C PRO A 201 14.79 -24.78 24.46
N ALA A 202 15.61 -23.75 24.24
CA ALA A 202 16.12 -22.89 25.33
C ALA A 202 14.99 -22.16 26.07
N LEU A 203 13.93 -21.73 25.36
CA LEU A 203 12.75 -21.12 25.98
C LEU A 203 11.91 -22.15 26.74
N LYS A 204 11.84 -23.39 26.26
CA LYS A 204 11.18 -24.51 26.97
C LYS A 204 11.92 -24.93 28.24
N GLU A 205 13.24 -24.75 28.31
CA GLU A 205 14.01 -24.93 29.55
C GLU A 205 13.60 -23.89 30.62
N ILE A 206 13.25 -22.66 30.22
CA ILE A 206 12.75 -21.61 31.12
C ILE A 206 11.31 -21.91 31.55
N ASN A 207 10.46 -22.30 30.58
CA ASN A 207 9.07 -22.65 30.81
C ASN A 207 8.62 -23.73 29.79
N SER A 208 8.36 -24.94 30.31
CA SER A 208 7.93 -26.07 29.48
C SER A 208 6.66 -25.81 28.66
N ALA A 209 5.76 -24.94 29.16
CA ALA A 209 4.53 -24.51 28.47
C ALA A 209 4.74 -23.35 27.49
N PHE A 210 5.98 -23.05 27.07
CA PHE A 210 6.30 -21.91 26.19
C PHE A 210 5.43 -21.87 24.92
N GLU A 211 5.28 -22.98 24.22
CA GLU A 211 4.50 -23.03 22.96
C GLU A 211 3.01 -22.76 23.18
N GLU A 212 2.44 -23.23 24.29
CA GLU A 212 1.06 -22.94 24.69
C GLU A 212 0.89 -21.47 25.08
N ASN A 213 1.83 -20.92 25.85
CA ASN A 213 1.83 -19.51 26.23
C ASN A 213 1.99 -18.60 25.00
N ALA A 214 2.82 -18.96 24.04
CA ALA A 214 2.95 -18.26 22.76
C ALA A 214 1.63 -18.32 21.95
N SER A 215 0.93 -19.47 21.96
CA SER A 215 -0.39 -19.59 21.34
C SER A 215 -1.42 -18.69 22.00
N HIS A 216 -1.47 -18.62 23.33
CA HIS A 216 -2.37 -17.72 24.08
C HIS A 216 -2.04 -16.25 23.80
N PHE A 217 -0.76 -15.89 23.81
CA PHE A 217 -0.33 -14.53 23.45
C PHE A 217 -0.78 -14.17 22.04
N SER A 218 -0.57 -15.06 21.05
CA SER A 218 -0.94 -14.76 19.67
C SER A 218 -2.46 -14.55 19.49
N GLN A 219 -3.27 -15.28 20.25
CA GLN A 219 -4.73 -15.11 20.23
C GLN A 219 -5.16 -13.75 20.78
N ASN A 220 -4.59 -13.31 21.92
CA ASN A 220 -4.87 -12.01 22.49
C ASN A 220 -4.36 -10.88 21.60
N ALA A 221 -3.12 -11.01 21.12
CA ALA A 221 -2.53 -10.06 20.20
C ALA A 221 -3.33 -9.91 18.88
N ALA A 222 -3.97 -10.98 18.41
CA ALA A 222 -4.83 -10.92 17.22
C ALA A 222 -6.12 -10.12 17.48
N LEU A 223 -6.70 -10.18 18.68
CA LEU A 223 -7.85 -9.35 19.05
C LEU A 223 -7.47 -7.87 19.15
N ASP A 224 -6.32 -7.57 19.78
CA ASP A 224 -5.80 -6.21 19.87
C ASP A 224 -5.48 -5.65 18.47
N GLU A 225 -4.88 -6.46 17.59
CA GLU A 225 -4.56 -6.08 16.21
C GLU A 225 -5.82 -5.81 15.40
N ASP A 226 -6.86 -6.64 15.52
CA ASP A 226 -8.14 -6.46 14.83
C ASP A 226 -8.81 -5.13 15.25
N PHE A 227 -8.86 -4.85 16.54
CA PHE A 227 -9.36 -3.56 17.06
C PHE A 227 -8.58 -2.38 16.51
N LEU A 228 -7.25 -2.44 16.56
CA LEU A 228 -6.39 -1.37 16.05
C LEU A 228 -6.50 -1.20 14.52
N GLU A 229 -6.76 -2.28 13.77
CA GLU A 229 -6.99 -2.23 12.32
C GLU A 229 -8.34 -1.57 12.01
N CYS A 230 -9.42 -1.94 12.72
CA CYS A 230 -10.74 -1.29 12.61
C CYS A 230 -10.68 0.21 12.88
N GLU A 231 -10.02 0.62 13.98
CA GLU A 231 -9.84 2.05 14.30
C GLU A 231 -9.00 2.78 13.24
N THR A 232 -7.99 2.12 12.68
CA THR A 232 -7.15 2.66 11.62
C THR A 232 -7.94 2.88 10.32
N GLU A 233 -8.77 1.92 9.93
CA GLU A 233 -9.64 2.03 8.75
C GLU A 233 -10.69 3.14 8.94
N SER A 234 -11.27 3.24 10.13
CA SER A 234 -12.20 4.31 10.50
C SER A 234 -11.55 5.69 10.38
N LEU A 235 -10.33 5.85 10.91
CA LEU A 235 -9.54 7.08 10.77
C LEU A 235 -9.25 7.39 9.30
N LEU A 236 -8.78 6.43 8.51
CA LEU A 236 -8.48 6.65 7.10
C LEU A 236 -9.72 7.03 6.29
N ALA A 237 -10.88 6.44 6.60
CA ALA A 237 -12.14 6.78 5.95
C ALA A 237 -12.57 8.22 6.26
N SER A 238 -12.52 8.63 7.53
CA SER A 238 -12.93 9.97 7.99
C SER A 238 -11.93 11.07 7.62
N ALA A 239 -10.65 10.74 7.53
CA ALA A 239 -9.59 11.68 7.20
C ALA A 239 -9.47 11.98 5.69
N LYS A 240 -10.19 11.29 4.81
CA LYS A 240 -10.13 11.54 3.35
C LYS A 240 -10.50 12.98 3.01
N LYS A 241 -9.61 13.70 2.33
CA LYS A 241 -9.78 15.12 1.94
C LYS A 241 -8.98 15.43 0.68
N GLY A 242 -9.64 15.98 -0.33
CA GLY A 242 -8.95 16.59 -1.50
C GLY A 242 -7.91 15.69 -2.20
N GLY A 243 -8.21 14.40 -2.39
CA GLY A 243 -7.29 13.42 -3.00
C GLY A 243 -6.14 12.96 -2.10
N GLY A 244 -6.22 13.22 -0.80
CA GLY A 244 -5.28 12.79 0.24
C GLY A 244 -5.98 12.59 1.58
N PHE A 245 -5.28 12.90 2.68
CA PHE A 245 -5.78 12.80 4.04
C PHE A 245 -5.59 14.11 4.79
N SER A 246 -6.54 14.49 5.64
CA SER A 246 -6.46 15.66 6.51
C SER A 246 -5.33 15.48 7.53
N CYS A 247 -4.39 16.42 7.57
CA CYS A 247 -3.32 16.43 8.57
C CYS A 247 -3.87 16.62 9.99
N GLU A 248 -4.90 17.47 10.16
CA GLU A 248 -5.56 17.71 11.45
C GLU A 248 -6.21 16.42 11.99
N ALA A 249 -6.97 15.69 11.15
CA ALA A 249 -7.60 14.43 11.55
C ALA A 249 -6.54 13.37 11.95
N LEU A 250 -5.44 13.29 11.21
CA LEU A 250 -4.34 12.38 11.53
C LEU A 250 -3.65 12.78 12.84
N LEU A 251 -3.40 14.08 13.06
CA LEU A 251 -2.71 14.57 14.26
C LEU A 251 -3.56 14.45 15.52
N SER A 252 -4.89 14.58 15.43
CA SER A 252 -5.79 14.40 16.56
C SER A 252 -5.97 12.95 16.99
N ALA A 253 -5.67 11.99 16.10
CA ALA A 253 -5.77 10.57 16.40
C ALA A 253 -4.65 10.11 17.35
N HIS A 254 -4.95 9.05 18.13
CA HIS A 254 -3.95 8.41 18.99
C HIS A 254 -2.71 8.01 18.17
N PRO A 255 -1.48 8.20 18.68
CA PRO A 255 -0.25 7.90 17.92
C PRO A 255 -0.19 6.48 17.34
N ALA A 256 -0.70 5.48 18.07
CA ALA A 256 -0.74 4.09 17.58
C ALA A 256 -1.56 3.95 16.30
N ILE A 257 -2.73 4.62 16.22
CA ILE A 257 -3.63 4.59 15.07
C ILE A 257 -3.09 5.44 13.93
N ARG A 258 -2.65 6.67 14.23
CA ARG A 258 -2.01 7.57 13.26
C ARG A 258 -0.85 6.90 12.51
N ARG A 259 0.08 6.28 13.26
CA ARG A 259 1.26 5.63 12.67
C ARG A 259 0.89 4.42 11.82
N ARG A 260 -0.15 3.66 12.19
CA ARG A 260 -0.70 2.57 11.38
C ARG A 260 -1.34 3.09 10.09
N ALA A 261 -2.09 4.18 10.18
CA ALA A 261 -2.68 4.83 9.01
C ALA A 261 -1.61 5.31 8.03
N LEU A 262 -0.55 5.96 8.51
CA LEU A 262 0.58 6.39 7.69
C LEU A 262 1.31 5.18 7.07
N LEU A 263 1.58 4.13 7.84
CA LEU A 263 2.20 2.90 7.35
C LEU A 263 1.35 2.24 6.25
N GLY A 264 0.03 2.17 6.44
CA GLY A 264 -0.92 1.67 5.45
C GLY A 264 -0.91 2.50 4.17
N ALA A 265 -0.96 3.83 4.29
CA ALA A 265 -0.91 4.73 3.14
C ALA A 265 0.42 4.62 2.36
N ILE A 266 1.56 4.50 3.05
CA ILE A 266 2.87 4.26 2.42
C ILE A 266 2.89 2.90 1.72
N LYS A 267 2.42 1.85 2.37
CA LYS A 267 2.37 0.49 1.81
C LYS A 267 1.58 0.40 0.51
N ASN A 268 0.47 1.13 0.41
CA ASN A 268 -0.38 1.13 -0.78
C ASN A 268 0.31 1.72 -2.02
N VAL A 269 1.24 2.66 -1.84
CA VAL A 269 1.94 3.30 -2.96
C VAL A 269 3.37 2.79 -3.15
N CYS A 270 4.06 2.41 -2.07
CA CYS A 270 5.45 1.95 -2.09
C CYS A 270 5.71 0.92 -0.97
N PRO A 271 5.35 -0.37 -1.14
CA PRO A 271 5.51 -1.39 -0.10
C PRO A 271 6.94 -1.53 0.45
N LYS A 272 7.96 -1.31 -0.40
CA LYS A 272 9.38 -1.44 -0.03
C LYS A 272 9.86 -0.36 0.95
N SER A 273 9.19 0.79 0.98
CA SER A 273 9.52 1.93 1.86
C SER A 273 8.65 2.01 3.11
N ALA A 274 7.82 1.00 3.37
CA ALA A 274 6.94 0.95 4.51
C ALA A 274 7.68 0.45 5.76
N ASP A 275 8.54 1.28 6.32
CA ASP A 275 9.35 1.01 7.50
C ASP A 275 9.20 2.09 8.59
N PHE A 276 9.76 1.81 9.77
CA PHE A 276 9.69 2.69 10.93
C PHE A 276 10.28 4.08 10.66
N ARG A 277 11.40 4.16 9.93
CA ARG A 277 12.09 5.44 9.64
C ARG A 277 11.26 6.30 8.71
N THR A 278 10.71 5.71 7.69
CA THR A 278 9.84 6.39 6.71
C THR A 278 8.57 6.90 7.36
N VAL A 279 7.92 6.11 8.22
CA VAL A 279 6.73 6.55 8.97
C VAL A 279 7.07 7.75 9.86
N ASN A 280 8.19 7.74 10.58
CA ASN A 280 8.63 8.89 11.39
C ASN A 280 8.88 10.14 10.53
N ALA A 281 9.54 9.99 9.39
CA ALA A 281 9.80 11.11 8.49
C ALA A 281 8.50 11.73 7.95
N VAL A 282 7.54 10.87 7.58
CA VAL A 282 6.23 11.31 7.09
C VAL A 282 5.39 11.94 8.21
N GLU A 283 5.43 11.42 9.42
CA GLU A 283 4.76 12.00 10.58
C GLU A 283 5.23 13.43 10.87
N ASN A 284 6.53 13.70 10.74
CA ASN A 284 7.11 15.04 10.98
C ASN A 284 6.62 16.11 9.99
N ILE A 285 6.23 15.76 8.78
CA ILE A 285 5.71 16.73 7.79
C ILE A 285 4.22 17.01 7.92
N LEU A 286 3.50 16.35 8.84
CA LEU A 286 2.07 16.60 9.03
C LEU A 286 1.79 18.01 9.56
N GLN A 287 2.60 18.54 10.47
CA GLN A 287 2.38 19.85 11.10
C GLN A 287 2.91 21.00 10.26
N GLY A 288 4.12 20.87 9.72
CA GLY A 288 4.83 21.98 9.07
C GLY A 288 4.79 21.96 7.55
N GLY A 289 4.21 20.92 6.96
CA GLY A 289 4.32 20.66 5.53
C GLY A 289 5.70 20.13 5.14
N GLY A 290 5.82 19.63 3.92
CA GLY A 290 7.09 19.10 3.41
C GLY A 290 6.89 17.99 2.40
N LYS A 291 8.02 17.43 1.92
CA LYS A 291 8.06 16.39 0.93
C LYS A 291 9.07 15.31 1.35
N ILE A 292 8.63 14.07 1.42
CA ILE A 292 9.45 12.88 1.68
C ILE A 292 9.44 12.01 0.43
N GLN A 293 10.60 11.63 -0.05
CA GLN A 293 10.75 10.70 -1.17
C GLN A 293 10.63 9.26 -0.65
N LEU A 294 9.71 8.49 -1.22
CA LEU A 294 9.48 7.08 -0.88
C LEU A 294 10.18 6.15 -1.88
N SER A 295 10.21 6.55 -3.17
CA SER A 295 10.97 5.91 -4.24
C SER A 295 11.33 6.98 -5.29
N PRO A 296 12.07 6.66 -6.36
CA PRO A 296 12.46 7.67 -7.36
C PRO A 296 11.32 8.57 -7.84
N ASP A 297 10.12 8.01 -8.01
CA ASP A 297 8.96 8.74 -8.56
C ASP A 297 7.79 8.87 -7.58
N ILE A 298 7.88 8.29 -6.37
CA ILE A 298 6.80 8.28 -5.39
C ILE A 298 7.19 9.12 -4.17
N PHE A 299 6.28 9.97 -3.72
CA PHE A 299 6.50 10.90 -2.62
C PHE A 299 5.31 10.92 -1.66
N ALA A 300 5.58 11.26 -0.40
CA ALA A 300 4.61 11.79 0.53
C ALA A 300 4.76 13.31 0.56
N VAL A 301 3.69 14.05 0.28
CA VAL A 301 3.73 15.52 0.22
C VAL A 301 2.64 16.09 1.12
N SER A 302 3.02 16.93 2.06
CA SER A 302 2.11 17.66 2.95
C SER A 302 2.23 19.17 2.74
N ASN A 303 1.11 19.87 2.75
CA ASN A 303 1.05 21.32 2.82
C ASN A 303 0.62 21.85 4.20
N GLY A 304 0.58 20.97 5.20
CA GLY A 304 0.13 21.27 6.57
C GLY A 304 -1.38 21.07 6.79
N ASP A 305 -2.20 21.07 5.73
CA ASP A 305 -3.64 20.80 5.78
C ASP A 305 -3.95 19.38 5.26
N ILE A 306 -3.34 19.00 4.13
CA ILE A 306 -3.55 17.71 3.48
C ILE A 306 -2.20 17.05 3.21
N ILE A 307 -2.11 15.75 3.49
CA ILE A 307 -1.02 14.89 3.04
C ILE A 307 -1.47 13.99 1.89
N ARG A 308 -0.66 13.89 0.83
CA ARG A 308 -0.89 13.03 -0.34
C ARG A 308 0.27 12.07 -0.53
N PHE A 309 -0.05 10.88 -1.03
CA PHE A 309 0.91 9.82 -1.35
C PHE A 309 0.78 9.45 -2.82
N GLY A 310 1.86 9.36 -3.54
CA GLY A 310 1.86 8.97 -4.95
C GLY A 310 2.98 9.60 -5.76
N THR A 311 2.89 9.48 -7.07
CA THR A 311 3.81 10.13 -8.00
C THR A 311 3.68 11.65 -7.84
N SER A 312 4.81 12.34 -7.83
CA SER A 312 4.78 13.80 -7.99
C SER A 312 4.06 14.08 -9.30
N ALA A 313 2.98 14.84 -9.25
CA ALA A 313 2.37 15.30 -10.49
C ALA A 313 3.50 15.86 -11.36
N LYS A 314 3.61 15.36 -12.61
CA LYS A 314 4.53 15.98 -13.57
C LYS A 314 4.17 17.45 -13.57
N PRO A 315 5.15 18.38 -13.54
CA PRO A 315 4.84 19.77 -13.80
C PRO A 315 3.97 19.81 -15.05
N GLY A 316 2.85 20.53 -15.02
CA GLY A 316 2.01 20.67 -16.19
C GLY A 316 2.89 21.05 -17.39
N GLU A 317 2.53 20.61 -18.56
CA GLU A 317 3.30 20.94 -19.77
C GLU A 317 3.42 22.46 -19.89
N GLU A 318 4.64 22.93 -20.13
CA GLU A 318 4.86 24.35 -20.40
C GLU A 318 4.12 24.68 -21.70
N TRP A 319 3.31 25.71 -21.68
CA TRP A 319 2.54 26.19 -22.82
C TRP A 319 2.89 27.64 -23.11
N SER A 320 2.76 28.05 -24.39
CA SER A 320 2.99 29.43 -24.82
C SER A 320 2.24 29.64 -26.12
N GLU A 321 1.51 30.73 -26.19
CA GLU A 321 0.76 31.15 -27.36
C GLU A 321 1.12 32.62 -27.72
N ASP A 322 1.34 32.92 -28.98
CA ASP A 322 1.56 34.28 -29.46
C ASP A 322 0.23 35.01 -29.54
N VAL A 323 0.20 36.24 -29.03
CA VAL A 323 -0.97 37.12 -29.15
C VAL A 323 -0.68 38.17 -30.17
N GLU A 324 -1.34 38.09 -31.32
CA GLU A 324 -1.17 39.07 -32.37
C GLU A 324 -1.76 40.45 -31.98
N PRO A 325 -1.00 41.54 -32.11
CA PRO A 325 -1.43 42.88 -31.71
C PRO A 325 -2.72 43.34 -32.40
N GLU A 326 -3.03 42.85 -33.58
CA GLU A 326 -4.23 43.20 -34.35
C GLU A 326 -5.49 42.44 -33.91
N CYS A 327 -5.33 41.28 -33.28
CA CYS A 327 -6.41 40.45 -32.76
C CYS A 327 -6.82 40.78 -31.32
N ILE A 328 -6.37 41.91 -30.75
CA ILE A 328 -6.53 42.25 -29.31
C ILE A 328 -8.01 42.56 -28.92
N ASN A 329 -8.94 42.64 -29.89
CA ASN A 329 -10.37 42.74 -29.59
C ASN A 329 -11.02 41.35 -29.44
N GLY A 330 -10.79 40.70 -28.27
CA GLY A 330 -11.43 39.44 -27.90
C GLY A 330 -10.60 38.20 -28.20
N SER A 331 -9.25 38.30 -28.24
CA SER A 331 -8.36 37.12 -28.32
C SER A 331 -8.55 36.22 -27.11
N VAL A 332 -8.85 34.97 -27.37
CA VAL A 332 -9.01 33.94 -26.36
C VAL A 332 -7.85 32.95 -26.47
N CYS A 333 -7.05 32.82 -25.41
CA CYS A 333 -5.86 31.99 -25.36
C CYS A 333 -6.03 30.83 -24.39
N HIS A 334 -5.19 29.82 -24.52
CA HIS A 334 -5.14 28.65 -23.63
C HIS A 334 -6.49 27.94 -23.53
N ASN A 335 -7.00 27.44 -24.67
CA ASN A 335 -8.28 26.71 -24.75
C ASN A 335 -9.47 27.44 -24.11
N GLY A 336 -9.53 28.77 -24.25
CA GLY A 336 -10.63 29.55 -23.69
C GLY A 336 -10.46 30.04 -22.27
N ARG A 337 -9.29 29.85 -21.64
CA ARG A 337 -9.06 30.23 -20.23
C ARG A 337 -8.66 31.67 -20.00
N VAL A 338 -8.03 32.31 -20.96
CA VAL A 338 -7.56 33.71 -20.85
C VAL A 338 -8.09 34.51 -22.03
N SER A 339 -8.85 35.55 -21.77
CA SER A 339 -9.27 36.53 -22.78
C SER A 339 -8.55 37.84 -22.59
N ILE A 340 -8.14 38.45 -23.70
CA ILE A 340 -7.37 39.70 -23.76
C ILE A 340 -8.15 40.67 -24.62
N CYS A 341 -8.41 41.87 -24.11
CA CYS A 341 -9.17 42.90 -24.83
C CYS A 341 -8.52 44.26 -24.69
N ARG A 342 -8.35 44.96 -25.80
CA ARG A 342 -7.88 46.35 -25.84
C ARG A 342 -9.04 47.32 -25.77
N VAL A 343 -8.97 48.28 -24.87
CA VAL A 343 -9.98 49.36 -24.72
C VAL A 343 -9.31 50.71 -24.64
N ASN A 344 -10.01 51.73 -25.16
CA ASN A 344 -9.54 53.12 -25.00
C ASN A 344 -9.71 53.58 -23.56
N LYS A 345 -8.80 54.39 -23.05
CA LYS A 345 -8.79 54.90 -21.69
C LYS A 345 -10.12 55.50 -21.24
N LYS A 346 -10.82 56.25 -22.09
CA LYS A 346 -12.11 56.86 -21.75
C LYS A 346 -13.13 55.82 -21.40
N VAL A 347 -13.25 54.76 -22.20
CA VAL A 347 -14.14 53.64 -22.00
C VAL A 347 -13.77 52.83 -20.72
N PHE A 348 -12.45 52.72 -20.49
CA PHE A 348 -11.95 52.00 -19.30
C PHE A 348 -12.33 52.74 -17.99
N PHE A 349 -12.18 54.04 -17.90
CA PHE A 349 -12.51 54.79 -16.70
C PHE A 349 -14.00 54.96 -16.46
N ASP A 350 -14.82 55.00 -17.50
CA ASP A 350 -16.28 54.98 -17.37
C ASP A 350 -16.78 53.63 -16.81
N THR A 351 -16.13 52.54 -17.16
CA THR A 351 -16.43 51.18 -16.62
C THR A 351 -15.86 51.00 -15.19
N GLN A 352 -14.79 51.67 -14.79
CA GLN A 352 -14.18 51.58 -13.46
C GLN A 352 -15.03 52.18 -12.31
N LYS A 353 -16.02 52.98 -12.62
CA LYS A 353 -16.98 53.44 -11.58
C LYS A 353 -17.74 52.28 -10.92
N ILE A 354 -17.61 51.09 -11.46
CA ILE A 354 -18.38 49.91 -11.03
C ILE A 354 -17.54 48.88 -10.21
N HIS A 355 -16.18 48.73 -10.39
CA HIS A 355 -15.40 47.72 -9.66
C HIS A 355 -13.93 48.11 -9.41
N LYS A 356 -13.57 48.36 -8.14
CA LYS A 356 -12.18 48.64 -7.69
C LYS A 356 -11.20 47.48 -7.94
N ASP A 357 -11.67 46.26 -8.08
CA ASP A 357 -10.87 45.02 -8.22
C ASP A 357 -10.36 44.77 -9.66
N MET A 358 -10.78 45.57 -10.63
CA MET A 358 -10.36 45.41 -12.04
C MET A 358 -8.94 45.92 -12.34
N LEU A 359 -8.30 46.66 -11.45
CA LEU A 359 -6.97 47.24 -11.67
C LEU A 359 -5.83 46.23 -11.72
N ASP A 360 -6.02 45.07 -11.10
CA ASP A 360 -5.01 44.01 -11.06
C ASP A 360 -5.00 43.18 -12.38
N TYR A 361 -5.99 43.41 -13.26
CA TYR A 361 -6.14 42.71 -14.55
C TYR A 361 -5.90 43.61 -15.77
N CYS A 362 -5.27 44.77 -15.57
CA CYS A 362 -5.11 45.77 -16.61
C CYS A 362 -3.64 46.19 -16.75
N ILE A 363 -3.19 46.37 -18.00
CA ILE A 363 -1.86 46.91 -18.30
C ILE A 363 -1.96 48.04 -19.33
N ASP A 364 -0.95 48.95 -19.29
CA ASP A 364 -0.75 50.01 -20.25
C ASP A 364 -0.28 49.42 -21.58
N CYS A 365 -1.16 49.44 -22.58
CA CYS A 365 -0.87 48.90 -23.91
C CYS A 365 0.19 49.71 -24.65
N ASP A 366 0.32 51.01 -24.34
CA ASP A 366 1.25 51.93 -25.00
C ASP A 366 2.72 51.67 -24.58
N ARG A 367 2.94 50.83 -23.61
CA ARG A 367 4.27 50.41 -23.07
C ARG A 367 4.69 48.98 -23.44
N ILE A 368 3.92 48.32 -24.29
CA ILE A 368 4.25 46.99 -24.79
C ILE A 368 5.32 47.15 -25.91
N ASN A 369 6.36 46.31 -25.82
CA ASN A 369 7.44 46.33 -26.78
C ASN A 369 7.48 45.04 -27.61
N GLY A 370 7.22 45.12 -28.93
CA GLY A 370 7.27 43.99 -29.84
C GLY A 370 6.13 43.01 -29.68
N LYS A 371 6.42 41.72 -29.88
CA LYS A 371 5.44 40.63 -29.84
C LYS A 371 5.00 40.30 -28.41
N VAL A 372 3.72 40.01 -28.25
CA VAL A 372 3.14 39.61 -26.95
C VAL A 372 2.91 38.11 -26.95
N GLN A 373 3.31 37.49 -25.89
CA GLN A 373 3.05 36.06 -25.61
C GLN A 373 2.35 35.86 -24.29
N VAL A 374 1.41 34.91 -24.23
CA VAL A 374 0.83 34.40 -23.01
C VAL A 374 1.26 32.95 -22.83
N GLY A 375 1.57 32.55 -21.61
CA GLY A 375 1.99 31.15 -21.38
C GLY A 375 2.34 30.88 -19.93
N SER A 376 2.82 29.68 -19.66
CA SER A 376 3.36 29.30 -18.36
C SER A 376 4.64 30.08 -18.06
N ARG A 377 5.04 30.13 -16.77
CA ARG A 377 6.28 30.78 -16.34
C ARG A 377 7.50 30.14 -17.02
N ARG A 378 8.52 30.96 -17.32
CA ARG A 378 9.83 30.49 -17.82
C ARG A 378 10.91 30.68 -16.75
N ALA A 379 12.02 29.94 -16.89
CA ALA A 379 13.20 30.16 -16.06
C ALA A 379 13.74 31.58 -16.28
N GLY A 380 13.95 32.31 -15.19
CA GLY A 380 14.44 33.70 -15.28
C GLY A 380 13.35 34.79 -15.24
N ASP A 381 12.06 34.45 -15.41
CA ASP A 381 10.94 35.41 -15.32
C ASP A 381 10.95 36.16 -13.98
N LYS A 382 10.82 37.48 -14.06
CA LYS A 382 10.79 38.40 -12.90
C LYS A 382 9.62 39.35 -13.05
N LEU A 383 9.01 39.72 -11.93
CA LEU A 383 7.95 40.73 -11.87
C LEU A 383 8.36 41.84 -10.84
N THR A 384 8.22 43.08 -11.23
CA THR A 384 8.40 44.22 -10.35
C THR A 384 7.06 44.67 -9.80
N LEU A 385 6.78 44.30 -8.52
CA LEU A 385 5.48 44.57 -7.91
C LEU A 385 5.24 46.09 -7.76
N ALA A 386 4.18 46.59 -8.36
CA ALA A 386 3.86 48.02 -8.44
C ALA A 386 3.67 48.68 -7.06
N LYS A 387 3.09 47.96 -6.08
CA LYS A 387 2.82 48.48 -4.72
C LYS A 387 4.05 48.49 -3.80
N ARG A 388 5.06 47.64 -4.05
CA ARG A 388 6.22 47.42 -3.17
C ARG A 388 7.56 47.86 -3.79
N GLY A 389 7.59 48.17 -5.09
CA GLY A 389 8.79 48.63 -5.80
C GLY A 389 9.95 47.60 -5.83
N CYS A 390 9.70 46.35 -5.47
CA CYS A 390 10.71 45.29 -5.44
C CYS A 390 10.52 44.32 -6.61
N THR A 391 11.62 43.93 -7.23
CA THR A 391 11.67 42.93 -8.28
C THR A 391 11.89 41.53 -7.67
N LYS A 392 11.02 40.58 -7.98
CA LYS A 392 11.14 39.18 -7.53
C LYS A 392 11.04 38.22 -8.72
N SER A 393 11.76 37.09 -8.64
CA SER A 393 11.56 36.02 -9.59
C SER A 393 10.18 35.39 -9.38
N LEU A 394 9.52 34.92 -10.46
CA LEU A 394 8.22 34.26 -10.35
C LEU A 394 8.28 33.02 -9.47
N LYS A 395 9.42 32.29 -9.46
CA LYS A 395 9.65 31.17 -8.52
C LYS A 395 9.49 31.63 -7.06
N LYS A 396 10.06 32.77 -6.69
CA LYS A 396 9.99 33.31 -5.33
C LYS A 396 8.58 33.80 -4.99
N LEU A 397 7.91 34.49 -5.93
CA LEU A 397 6.53 34.94 -5.79
C LEU A 397 5.55 33.78 -5.56
N PHE A 398 5.67 32.71 -6.36
CA PHE A 398 4.83 31.51 -6.22
C PHE A 398 5.07 30.77 -4.91
N ASN A 399 6.31 30.74 -4.41
CA ASN A 399 6.62 30.17 -3.10
C ASN A 399 5.98 30.99 -1.96
N GLU A 400 6.12 32.32 -2.00
CA GLU A 400 5.54 33.23 -0.99
C GLU A 400 4.00 33.20 -0.99
N ALA A 401 3.37 32.96 -2.14
CA ALA A 401 1.93 32.84 -2.29
C ALA A 401 1.43 31.40 -2.11
N HIS A 402 2.31 30.46 -1.71
CA HIS A 402 2.00 29.05 -1.53
C HIS A 402 1.34 28.37 -2.75
N VAL A 403 1.65 28.84 -3.98
CA VAL A 403 1.15 28.20 -5.21
C VAL A 403 1.78 26.82 -5.33
N PRO A 404 0.95 25.75 -5.35
CA PRO A 404 1.45 24.36 -5.45
C PRO A 404 2.30 24.16 -6.71
N PRO A 405 3.40 23.40 -6.66
CA PRO A 405 4.28 23.18 -7.81
C PRO A 405 3.56 22.69 -9.08
N GLU A 406 2.58 21.83 -8.90
CA GLU A 406 1.73 21.28 -9.97
C GLU A 406 0.86 22.33 -10.66
N SER A 407 0.41 23.36 -9.94
CA SER A 407 -0.46 24.41 -10.47
C SER A 407 0.33 25.60 -11.07
N ARG A 408 1.66 25.61 -10.95
CA ARG A 408 2.49 26.75 -11.38
C ARG A 408 2.55 26.92 -12.91
N CYS A 409 2.38 25.83 -13.64
CA CYS A 409 2.32 25.87 -15.11
C CYS A 409 0.97 26.36 -15.61
N ASP A 410 -0.09 26.28 -14.79
CA ASP A 410 -1.43 26.77 -15.13
C ASP A 410 -1.58 28.28 -14.90
N VAL A 411 -0.66 28.92 -14.14
CA VAL A 411 -0.68 30.35 -13.91
C VAL A 411 -0.25 31.08 -15.18
N ALA A 412 -1.15 31.88 -15.74
CA ALA A 412 -0.91 32.63 -16.96
C ALA A 412 0.08 33.79 -16.72
N VAL A 413 1.08 33.87 -17.57
CA VAL A 413 2.09 34.94 -17.60
C VAL A 413 2.06 35.60 -18.96
N LEU A 414 1.74 36.88 -19.01
CA LEU A 414 1.84 37.71 -20.20
C LEU A 414 3.22 38.35 -20.28
N ARG A 415 3.86 38.33 -21.45
CA ARG A 415 5.19 38.90 -21.68
C ARG A 415 5.33 39.52 -23.05
N ASP A 416 6.27 40.44 -23.19
CA ASP A 416 6.74 41.02 -24.44
C ASP A 416 8.25 40.74 -24.59
N GLU A 417 8.88 41.35 -25.60
CA GLU A 417 10.32 41.21 -25.86
C GLU A 417 11.19 41.78 -24.73
N SER A 418 10.65 42.67 -23.88
CA SER A 418 11.35 43.28 -22.72
C SER A 418 11.15 42.51 -21.44
N GLY A 419 10.29 41.48 -21.36
CA GLY A 419 10.07 40.64 -20.21
C GLY A 419 8.59 40.55 -19.77
N VAL A 420 8.36 40.19 -18.50
CA VAL A 420 7.01 39.96 -17.97
C VAL A 420 6.22 41.29 -17.91
N LEU A 421 5.00 41.26 -18.45
CA LEU A 421 4.02 42.35 -18.39
C LEU A 421 3.02 42.19 -17.26
N TRP A 422 2.53 40.97 -17.06
CA TRP A 422 1.49 40.65 -16.11
C TRP A 422 1.56 39.17 -15.71
N VAL A 423 1.16 38.90 -14.48
CA VAL A 423 1.05 37.53 -13.94
C VAL A 423 -0.29 37.38 -13.25
N GLU A 424 -1.01 36.30 -13.58
CA GLU A 424 -2.27 35.95 -12.98
C GLU A 424 -2.18 35.86 -11.45
N GLY A 425 -3.07 36.52 -10.73
CA GLY A 425 -3.10 36.58 -9.27
C GLY A 425 -2.07 37.54 -8.63
N PHE A 426 -1.10 38.08 -9.40
CA PHE A 426 -0.06 39.00 -8.92
C PHE A 426 -0.16 40.39 -9.53
N GLY A 427 -0.82 40.53 -10.69
CA GLY A 427 -1.06 41.81 -11.37
C GLY A 427 0.04 42.19 -12.36
N ALA A 428 0.03 43.51 -12.73
CA ALA A 428 0.90 44.07 -13.75
C ALA A 428 2.32 44.41 -13.20
N ASP A 429 3.33 44.28 -14.06
CA ASP A 429 4.65 44.84 -13.82
C ASP A 429 4.59 46.35 -13.68
N ARG A 430 5.43 46.91 -12.82
CA ARG A 430 5.50 48.36 -12.57
C ARG A 430 5.67 49.18 -13.84
N ARG A 431 6.42 48.68 -14.84
CA ARG A 431 6.65 49.36 -16.11
C ARG A 431 5.38 49.50 -16.98
N CYS A 432 4.42 48.57 -16.82
CA CYS A 432 3.19 48.52 -17.61
C CYS A 432 1.94 48.89 -16.84
N ARG A 433 2.10 49.56 -15.71
CA ARG A 433 0.96 50.03 -14.93
C ARG A 433 0.21 51.15 -15.65
N VAL A 434 -1.10 51.06 -15.69
CA VAL A 434 -1.98 52.10 -16.24
C VAL A 434 -1.78 53.41 -15.44
N GLY A 435 -1.47 54.51 -16.15
CA GLY A 435 -1.12 55.80 -15.59
C GLY A 435 -1.86 56.96 -16.24
N LYS A 436 -1.46 58.21 -15.90
CA LYS A 436 -2.10 59.42 -16.41
C LYS A 436 -1.96 59.55 -17.93
N ASN A 437 -0.84 59.10 -18.51
CA ASN A 437 -0.49 59.28 -19.93
C ASN A 437 -0.86 58.03 -20.79
N THR A 438 -1.47 57.01 -20.22
CA THR A 438 -1.95 55.84 -20.98
C THR A 438 -3.11 56.23 -21.87
N GLU A 439 -3.09 55.89 -23.12
CA GLU A 439 -4.19 56.08 -24.11
C GLU A 439 -4.99 54.81 -24.30
N ASN A 440 -4.31 53.66 -24.32
CA ASN A 440 -4.91 52.34 -24.54
C ASN A 440 -4.61 51.40 -23.38
N VAL A 441 -5.62 50.67 -22.93
CA VAL A 441 -5.53 49.74 -21.83
C VAL A 441 -5.81 48.32 -22.33
N LEU A 442 -4.95 47.37 -21.94
CA LEU A 442 -5.18 45.95 -22.18
C LEU A 442 -5.84 45.35 -20.93
N ILE A 443 -7.01 44.79 -21.10
CA ILE A 443 -7.75 44.07 -20.06
C ILE A 443 -7.56 42.60 -20.27
N ILE A 444 -7.12 41.90 -19.22
CA ILE A 444 -6.88 40.46 -19.20
C ILE A 444 -7.92 39.83 -18.28
N ARG A 445 -8.67 38.83 -18.74
CA ARG A 445 -9.71 38.14 -17.95
C ARG A 445 -9.46 36.64 -17.98
N ARG A 446 -9.71 35.99 -16.84
CA ARG A 446 -9.86 34.55 -16.78
C ARG A 446 -11.32 34.19 -17.03
N GLU A 447 -11.57 33.42 -18.06
CA GLU A 447 -12.90 32.81 -18.27
C GLU A 447 -13.06 31.68 -17.26
N LYS A 448 -14.12 31.72 -16.46
CA LYS A 448 -14.51 30.60 -15.58
C LYS A 448 -15.13 29.53 -16.47
N GLN A 449 -14.52 28.36 -16.50
CA GLN A 449 -15.18 27.15 -16.98
C GLN A 449 -16.26 26.72 -16.01
#